data_6acf26ccfa187f18388bc66973d7c359
#
_entry.id   6acf26ccfa187f18388bc66973d7c359
#
_cell.length_a   1.000
_cell.length_b   1.000
_cell.length_c   1.000
_cell.angle_alpha   90.00
_cell.angle_beta   90.00
_cell.angle_gamma   90.00
#
_symmetry.space_group_name_H-M   'P 1'
#
loop_
_entity.id
_entity.type
_entity.pdbx_description
1 polymer ?
#
loop_
_entity_poly.entity_id
_entity_poly.type
_entity_poly.pdbx_seq_one_letter_code
_entity_poly.pdbx_strand_id
1 'polypeptide(L)'
;PESCLLTSELEKTNEAYALAKISGLKYCEFLNRQYGTDYISAMPTNLYGPNDNYHPTHSHVLPALIRRFHEAKVSGATEVTCWGTGTPLREFLYVDDLADACVFLMNNYSGNETVNVGTGKELTIKELTELTAKVIGYTGEIKWDSTKPDGTPRKLLDVSKLKNLGWTYQTELEDGIRLAYEDFLNNPMRAER
;
A
#
# COMPACT_ATOMS: atom_id res chain seq x y z
N PRO A 1 6.40 9.37 12.00
CA PRO A 1 6.70 8.41 13.09
C PRO A 1 5.43 7.99 13.83
N GLU A 2 5.51 6.88 14.59
CA GLU A 2 4.41 6.33 15.39
C GLU A 2 3.83 7.34 16.38
N SER A 3 4.66 8.23 16.89
CA SER A 3 4.27 9.30 17.81
C SER A 3 3.31 10.33 17.21
N CYS A 4 3.15 10.36 15.89
CA CYS A 4 2.20 11.26 15.22
C CYS A 4 0.75 10.77 15.28
N LEU A 5 0.49 9.54 15.75
CA LEU A 5 -0.87 9.03 15.86
C LEU A 5 -1.68 9.89 16.82
N LEU A 6 -2.84 10.40 16.35
CA LEU A 6 -3.74 11.29 17.10
C LEU A 6 -3.16 12.67 17.47
N THR A 7 -2.16 13.17 16.76
CA THR A 7 -1.60 14.51 17.00
C THR A 7 -2.21 15.58 16.09
N SER A 8 -3.03 15.20 15.12
CA SER A 8 -3.71 16.09 14.20
C SER A 8 -5.10 15.57 13.84
N GLU A 9 -5.88 16.37 13.12
CA GLU A 9 -7.17 15.95 12.59
C GLU A 9 -7.01 14.77 11.61
N LEU A 10 -8.00 13.88 11.60
CA LEU A 10 -8.09 12.80 10.63
C LEU A 10 -8.51 13.34 9.25
N GLU A 11 -8.07 12.68 8.20
CA GLU A 11 -8.49 12.99 6.84
C GLU A 11 -9.99 12.68 6.68
N LYS A 12 -10.81 13.69 6.33
CA LYS A 12 -12.28 13.63 6.40
C LYS A 12 -12.91 12.52 5.56
N THR A 13 -12.36 12.24 4.38
CA THR A 13 -12.93 11.22 3.47
C THR A 13 -12.66 9.80 3.96
N ASN A 14 -11.70 9.62 4.88
CA ASN A 14 -11.26 8.34 5.43
C ASN A 14 -11.45 8.23 6.96
N GLU A 15 -12.10 9.23 7.57
CA GLU A 15 -12.22 9.37 9.02
C GLU A 15 -12.88 8.15 9.67
N ALA A 16 -13.96 7.64 9.11
CA ALA A 16 -14.68 6.49 9.67
C ALA A 16 -13.80 5.23 9.71
N TYR A 17 -13.06 4.97 8.65
CA TYR A 17 -12.10 3.86 8.61
C TYR A 17 -10.96 4.08 9.61
N ALA A 18 -10.40 5.29 9.65
CA ALA A 18 -9.31 5.62 10.56
C ALA A 18 -9.73 5.44 12.03
N LEU A 19 -10.91 5.95 12.41
CA LEU A 19 -11.46 5.79 13.77
C LEU A 19 -11.63 4.31 14.14
N ALA A 20 -12.15 3.47 13.25
CA ALA A 20 -12.31 2.04 13.50
C ALA A 20 -10.95 1.36 13.77
N LYS A 21 -9.93 1.67 12.97
CA LYS A 21 -8.57 1.11 13.15
C LYS A 21 -7.86 1.62 14.40
N ILE A 22 -7.95 2.92 14.66
CA ILE A 22 -7.37 3.54 15.87
C ILE A 22 -8.04 2.98 17.14
N SER A 23 -9.35 2.80 17.13
CA SER A 23 -10.08 2.22 18.26
C SER A 23 -9.59 0.80 18.57
N GLY A 24 -9.41 -0.05 17.56
CA GLY A 24 -8.87 -1.40 17.74
C GLY A 24 -7.44 -1.39 18.30
N LEU A 25 -6.57 -0.52 17.78
CA LEU A 25 -5.21 -0.34 18.27
C LEU A 25 -5.20 0.08 19.74
N LYS A 26 -5.97 1.12 20.09
CA LYS A 26 -6.07 1.59 21.48
C LYS A 26 -6.71 0.57 22.41
N TYR A 27 -7.65 -0.20 21.93
CA TYR A 27 -8.24 -1.30 22.71
C TYR A 27 -7.19 -2.36 23.08
N CYS A 28 -6.33 -2.77 22.14
CA CYS A 28 -5.22 -3.68 22.42
C CYS A 28 -4.26 -3.09 23.47
N GLU A 29 -3.90 -1.81 23.34
CA GLU A 29 -3.05 -1.11 24.31
C GLU A 29 -3.66 -1.12 25.73
N PHE A 30 -4.97 -0.87 25.85
CA PHE A 30 -5.65 -0.86 27.15
C PHE A 30 -5.78 -2.25 27.76
N LEU A 31 -6.01 -3.29 26.94
CA LEU A 31 -6.00 -4.68 27.43
C LEU A 31 -4.63 -5.08 27.96
N ASN A 32 -3.56 -4.70 27.31
CA ASN A 32 -2.20 -4.94 27.79
C ASN A 32 -1.99 -4.30 29.16
N ARG A 33 -2.38 -3.02 29.33
CA ARG A 33 -2.25 -2.30 30.60
C ARG A 33 -3.10 -2.89 31.72
N GLN A 34 -4.33 -3.31 31.40
CA GLN A 34 -5.30 -3.77 32.41
C GLN A 34 -5.09 -5.23 32.79
N TYR A 35 -4.76 -6.09 31.83
CA TYR A 35 -4.75 -7.54 32.02
C TYR A 35 -3.37 -8.17 31.83
N GLY A 36 -2.34 -7.39 31.49
CA GLY A 36 -1.00 -7.93 31.24
C GLY A 36 -0.92 -8.82 30.01
N THR A 37 -1.79 -8.60 29.01
CA THR A 37 -1.72 -9.27 27.72
C THR A 37 -0.57 -8.69 26.90
N ASP A 38 -0.18 -9.37 25.83
CA ASP A 38 0.89 -8.93 24.92
C ASP A 38 0.37 -8.79 23.47
N TYR A 39 -0.65 -7.96 23.30
CA TYR A 39 -1.13 -7.59 21.97
C TYR A 39 -0.21 -6.54 21.36
N ILE A 40 0.26 -6.80 20.16
CA ILE A 40 1.05 -5.85 19.39
C ILE A 40 0.23 -5.26 18.24
N SER A 41 0.52 -4.03 17.87
CA SER A 41 -0.16 -3.32 16.79
C SER A 41 0.84 -2.94 15.70
N ALA A 42 0.68 -3.49 14.51
CA ALA A 42 1.44 -3.11 13.32
C ALA A 42 0.61 -2.16 12.45
N MET A 43 1.22 -1.08 11.98
CA MET A 43 0.61 -0.11 11.07
C MET A 43 1.30 -0.18 9.70
N PRO A 44 0.74 -0.93 8.73
CA PRO A 44 1.35 -1.06 7.42
C PRO A 44 1.10 0.17 6.54
N THR A 45 2.03 0.40 5.62
CA THR A 45 1.84 1.31 4.48
C THR A 45 0.88 0.71 3.44
N ASN A 46 0.78 1.31 2.23
CA ASN A 46 -0.06 0.74 1.17
C ASN A 46 0.48 -0.62 0.73
N LEU A 47 -0.38 -1.63 0.82
CA LEU A 47 -0.04 -3.00 0.45
C LEU A 47 -0.44 -3.29 -0.99
N TYR A 48 0.27 -4.22 -1.60
CA TYR A 48 -0.05 -4.77 -2.91
C TYR A 48 0.53 -6.18 -3.04
N GLY A 49 0.01 -6.96 -3.97
CA GLY A 49 0.52 -8.31 -4.23
C GLY A 49 -0.55 -9.29 -4.68
N PRO A 50 -0.26 -10.60 -4.61
CA PRO A 50 -1.21 -11.66 -4.90
C PRO A 50 -2.49 -11.52 -4.07
N ASN A 51 -3.60 -11.89 -4.68
CA ASN A 51 -4.92 -11.83 -4.06
C ASN A 51 -5.50 -10.41 -3.87
N ASP A 52 -4.93 -9.38 -4.49
CA ASP A 52 -5.47 -8.02 -4.45
C ASP A 52 -6.79 -7.91 -5.21
N ASN A 53 -7.47 -6.76 -5.04
CA ASN A 53 -8.72 -6.43 -5.71
C ASN A 53 -8.41 -5.66 -7.01
N TYR A 54 -8.68 -6.28 -8.15
CA TYR A 54 -8.49 -5.67 -9.48
C TYR A 54 -9.78 -5.11 -10.10
N HIS A 55 -10.82 -4.82 -9.28
CA HIS A 55 -12.08 -4.26 -9.78
C HIS A 55 -11.87 -2.92 -10.51
N PRO A 56 -12.54 -2.66 -11.66
CA PRO A 56 -12.28 -1.48 -12.48
C PRO A 56 -12.45 -0.14 -11.78
N THR A 57 -13.36 -0.06 -10.79
CA THR A 57 -13.75 1.19 -10.11
C THR A 57 -13.51 1.18 -8.60
N HIS A 58 -13.29 0.01 -7.98
CA HIS A 58 -13.19 -0.13 -6.52
C HIS A 58 -11.84 -0.69 -6.05
N SER A 59 -10.86 -0.75 -6.94
CA SER A 59 -9.49 -1.16 -6.60
C SER A 59 -8.64 0.02 -6.13
N HIS A 60 -7.59 -0.31 -5.40
CA HIS A 60 -6.53 0.66 -5.08
C HIS A 60 -5.68 0.99 -6.32
N VAL A 61 -4.84 2.04 -6.20
CA VAL A 61 -4.11 2.61 -7.34
C VAL A 61 -3.25 1.59 -8.09
N LEU A 62 -2.47 0.76 -7.39
CA LEU A 62 -1.55 -0.16 -8.06
C LEU A 62 -2.28 -1.30 -8.80
N PRO A 63 -3.22 -2.05 -8.19
CA PRO A 63 -4.00 -3.05 -8.94
C PRO A 63 -4.84 -2.41 -10.06
N ALA A 64 -5.34 -1.18 -9.90
CA ALA A 64 -6.01 -0.45 -10.99
C ALA A 64 -5.07 -0.17 -12.17
N LEU A 65 -3.82 0.21 -11.92
CA LEU A 65 -2.80 0.43 -12.96
C LEU A 65 -2.45 -0.89 -13.67
N ILE A 66 -2.25 -1.98 -12.92
CA ILE A 66 -1.98 -3.32 -13.48
C ILE A 66 -3.08 -3.70 -14.46
N ARG A 67 -4.33 -3.67 -14.05
CA ARG A 67 -5.46 -4.00 -14.92
C ARG A 67 -5.53 -3.08 -16.13
N ARG A 68 -5.47 -1.79 -15.94
CA ARG A 68 -5.60 -0.78 -17.00
C ARG A 68 -4.55 -0.93 -18.09
N PHE A 69 -3.27 -1.12 -17.70
CA PHE A 69 -2.20 -1.32 -18.66
C PHE A 69 -2.25 -2.69 -19.34
N HIS A 70 -2.71 -3.73 -18.63
CA HIS A 70 -2.95 -5.03 -19.24
C HIS A 70 -4.03 -4.94 -20.33
N GLU A 71 -5.20 -4.37 -20.02
CA GLU A 71 -6.30 -4.19 -20.97
C GLU A 71 -5.89 -3.32 -22.17
N ALA A 72 -5.17 -2.24 -21.94
CA ALA A 72 -4.64 -1.38 -23.00
C ALA A 72 -3.65 -2.12 -23.91
N LYS A 73 -2.73 -2.91 -23.32
CA LYS A 73 -1.79 -3.74 -24.08
C LYS A 73 -2.50 -4.78 -24.94
N VAL A 74 -3.47 -5.50 -24.38
CA VAL A 74 -4.21 -6.57 -25.09
C VAL A 74 -5.08 -6.00 -26.20
N SER A 75 -5.71 -4.84 -25.98
CA SER A 75 -6.53 -4.17 -27.00
C SER A 75 -5.74 -3.40 -28.04
N GLY A 76 -4.41 -3.24 -27.86
CA GLY A 76 -3.57 -2.42 -28.74
C GLY A 76 -3.85 -0.92 -28.63
N ALA A 77 -4.35 -0.46 -27.48
CA ALA A 77 -4.63 0.96 -27.27
C ALA A 77 -3.34 1.79 -27.34
N THR A 78 -3.39 2.89 -28.08
CA THR A 78 -2.23 3.77 -28.28
C THR A 78 -2.00 4.75 -27.13
N GLU A 79 -3.00 4.95 -26.26
CA GLU A 79 -2.94 5.84 -25.11
C GLU A 79 -3.74 5.30 -23.93
N VAL A 80 -3.28 5.66 -22.71
CA VAL A 80 -3.96 5.41 -21.43
C VAL A 80 -4.04 6.72 -20.65
N THR A 81 -5.24 7.10 -20.22
CA THR A 81 -5.44 8.29 -19.38
C THR A 81 -5.47 7.91 -17.91
N CYS A 82 -4.56 8.48 -17.12
CA CYS A 82 -4.51 8.39 -15.67
C CYS A 82 -5.10 9.64 -15.01
N TRP A 83 -5.69 9.48 -13.83
CA TRP A 83 -6.33 10.60 -13.12
C TRP A 83 -5.31 11.40 -12.31
N GLY A 84 -5.57 12.71 -12.17
CA GLY A 84 -4.77 13.64 -11.39
C GLY A 84 -3.54 14.14 -12.12
N THR A 85 -2.59 14.67 -11.37
CA THR A 85 -1.31 15.20 -11.89
C THR A 85 -0.17 14.18 -11.85
N GLY A 86 -0.34 13.08 -11.12
CA GLY A 86 0.70 12.11 -10.86
C GLY A 86 1.76 12.56 -9.84
N THR A 87 1.62 13.74 -9.24
CA THR A 87 2.61 14.30 -8.29
C THR A 87 2.55 13.74 -6.87
N PRO A 88 1.40 13.22 -6.33
CA PRO A 88 1.37 12.71 -4.98
C PRO A 88 2.40 11.60 -4.73
N LEU A 89 3.00 11.64 -3.54
CA LEU A 89 3.99 10.67 -3.10
C LEU A 89 3.33 9.55 -2.29
N ARG A 90 3.71 8.32 -2.58
CA ARG A 90 3.21 7.10 -1.91
C ARG A 90 4.35 6.13 -1.63
N GLU A 91 4.14 5.36 -0.60
CA GLU A 91 4.95 4.22 -0.23
C GLU A 91 4.16 2.93 -0.46
N PHE A 92 4.83 1.87 -0.91
CA PHE A 92 4.23 0.56 -1.17
C PHE A 92 5.06 -0.54 -0.53
N LEU A 93 4.39 -1.55 0.03
CA LEU A 93 5.00 -2.74 0.61
C LEU A 93 4.34 -3.99 0.03
N TYR A 94 5.16 -4.95 -0.40
CA TYR A 94 4.67 -6.24 -0.89
C TYR A 94 4.00 -7.03 0.24
N VAL A 95 2.89 -7.69 -0.06
CA VAL A 95 2.03 -8.30 0.97
C VAL A 95 2.71 -9.41 1.75
N ASP A 96 3.59 -10.20 1.12
CA ASP A 96 4.31 -11.26 1.81
C ASP A 96 5.41 -10.70 2.73
N ASP A 97 5.99 -9.54 2.40
CA ASP A 97 6.89 -8.84 3.32
C ASP A 97 6.14 -8.34 4.56
N LEU A 98 4.87 -7.91 4.42
CA LEU A 98 4.05 -7.62 5.61
C LEU A 98 3.79 -8.88 6.44
N ALA A 99 3.48 -10.01 5.80
CA ALA A 99 3.26 -11.27 6.51
C ALA A 99 4.51 -11.69 7.30
N ASP A 100 5.69 -11.60 6.68
CA ASP A 100 6.97 -11.85 7.33
C ASP A 100 7.23 -10.87 8.50
N ALA A 101 6.97 -9.58 8.30
CA ALA A 101 7.07 -8.57 9.36
C ALA A 101 6.16 -8.88 10.56
N CYS A 102 4.94 -9.34 10.32
CA CYS A 102 4.02 -9.73 11.39
C CYS A 102 4.57 -10.92 12.20
N VAL A 103 5.08 -11.96 11.53
CA VAL A 103 5.71 -13.11 12.21
C VAL A 103 6.97 -12.69 12.96
N PHE A 104 7.80 -11.83 12.35
CA PHE A 104 8.97 -11.27 13.01
C PHE A 104 8.60 -10.52 14.28
N LEU A 105 7.62 -9.63 14.22
CA LEU A 105 7.16 -8.86 15.38
C LEU A 105 6.59 -9.74 16.48
N MET A 106 5.83 -10.78 16.16
CA MET A 106 5.33 -11.74 17.14
C MET A 106 6.43 -12.43 17.92
N ASN A 107 7.59 -12.62 17.31
CA ASN A 107 8.72 -13.32 17.94
C ASN A 107 9.75 -12.38 18.61
N ASN A 108 9.79 -11.09 18.22
CA ASN A 108 10.89 -10.20 18.59
C ASN A 108 10.44 -8.88 19.24
N TYR A 109 9.15 -8.61 19.34
CA TYR A 109 8.63 -7.38 19.93
C TYR A 109 7.54 -7.68 20.96
N SER A 110 7.65 -7.03 22.11
CA SER A 110 6.64 -7.00 23.16
C SER A 110 6.52 -5.56 23.65
N GLY A 111 5.35 -4.98 23.62
CA GLY A 111 5.13 -3.60 24.05
C GLY A 111 3.83 -2.98 23.58
N ASN A 112 3.50 -1.85 24.18
CA ASN A 112 2.22 -1.15 23.95
C ASN A 112 2.24 -0.16 22.78
N GLU A 113 3.42 0.15 22.24
CA GLU A 113 3.55 1.10 21.17
C GLU A 113 3.33 0.43 19.82
N THR A 114 2.63 1.12 18.94
CA THR A 114 2.49 0.72 17.53
C THR A 114 3.86 0.64 16.85
N VAL A 115 3.98 -0.24 15.87
CA VAL A 115 5.15 -0.36 15.00
C VAL A 115 4.73 -0.09 13.57
N ASN A 116 5.32 0.92 12.93
CA ASN A 116 5.14 1.18 11.51
C ASN A 116 5.84 0.10 10.69
N VAL A 117 5.12 -0.45 9.70
CA VAL A 117 5.63 -1.48 8.78
C VAL A 117 5.60 -0.96 7.36
N GLY A 118 6.76 -0.76 6.78
CA GLY A 118 6.90 -0.21 5.43
C GLY A 118 8.34 -0.33 4.91
N THR A 119 8.57 0.25 3.75
CA THR A 119 9.89 0.28 3.11
C THR A 119 10.70 1.51 3.53
N GLY A 120 10.01 2.59 3.93
CA GLY A 120 10.60 3.91 4.12
C GLY A 120 11.02 4.59 2.82
N LYS A 121 10.59 4.06 1.67
CA LYS A 121 10.85 4.61 0.32
C LYS A 121 9.53 5.10 -0.28
N GLU A 122 9.53 6.29 -0.84
CA GLU A 122 8.38 6.84 -1.55
C GLU A 122 8.72 7.12 -3.00
N LEU A 123 7.69 7.11 -3.84
CA LEU A 123 7.75 7.53 -5.23
C LEU A 123 6.47 8.28 -5.59
N THR A 124 6.52 9.06 -6.65
CA THR A 124 5.34 9.74 -7.19
C THR A 124 4.39 8.72 -7.84
N ILE A 125 3.10 9.06 -7.90
CA ILE A 125 2.13 8.26 -8.68
C ILE A 125 2.54 8.18 -10.15
N LYS A 126 3.21 9.22 -10.68
CA LYS A 126 3.74 9.20 -12.04
C LYS A 126 4.82 8.12 -12.20
N GLU A 127 5.83 8.10 -11.34
CA GLU A 127 6.89 7.08 -11.36
C GLU A 127 6.31 5.67 -11.18
N LEU A 128 5.34 5.49 -10.28
CA LEU A 128 4.63 4.21 -10.12
C LEU A 128 3.93 3.79 -11.41
N THR A 129 3.26 4.72 -12.07
CA THR A 129 2.51 4.49 -13.31
C THR A 129 3.46 4.07 -14.44
N GLU A 130 4.57 4.79 -14.61
CA GLU A 130 5.60 4.48 -15.61
C GLU A 130 6.26 3.12 -15.34
N LEU A 131 6.58 2.82 -14.07
CA LEU A 131 7.15 1.53 -13.67
C LEU A 131 6.16 0.38 -13.93
N THR A 132 4.89 0.56 -13.60
CA THR A 132 3.86 -0.45 -13.84
C THR A 132 3.67 -0.71 -15.34
N ALA A 133 3.61 0.35 -16.16
CA ALA A 133 3.53 0.23 -17.62
C ALA A 133 4.73 -0.54 -18.19
N LYS A 134 5.95 -0.21 -17.72
CA LYS A 134 7.20 -0.92 -18.10
C LYS A 134 7.13 -2.41 -17.78
N VAL A 135 6.74 -2.76 -16.55
CA VAL A 135 6.68 -4.18 -16.11
C VAL A 135 5.66 -4.98 -16.93
N ILE A 136 4.50 -4.38 -17.22
CA ILE A 136 3.46 -5.02 -18.04
C ILE A 136 3.87 -5.10 -19.53
N GLY A 137 4.79 -4.22 -19.96
CA GLY A 137 5.21 -4.10 -21.36
C GLY A 137 4.19 -3.33 -22.21
N TYR A 138 3.54 -2.33 -21.64
CA TYR A 138 2.74 -1.36 -22.37
C TYR A 138 3.65 -0.26 -22.91
N THR A 139 3.51 0.05 -24.19
CA THR A 139 4.39 1.00 -24.94
C THR A 139 3.66 2.22 -25.48
N GLY A 140 2.36 2.35 -25.21
CA GLY A 140 1.56 3.51 -25.63
C GLY A 140 1.83 4.75 -24.79
N GLU A 141 1.16 5.86 -25.15
CA GLU A 141 1.28 7.14 -24.45
C GLU A 141 0.52 7.10 -23.10
N ILE A 142 1.10 7.69 -22.06
CA ILE A 142 0.44 7.90 -20.76
C ILE A 142 0.03 9.36 -20.67
N LYS A 143 -1.28 9.62 -20.61
CA LYS A 143 -1.87 10.94 -20.44
C LYS A 143 -2.39 11.15 -19.03
N TRP A 144 -2.44 12.41 -18.58
CA TRP A 144 -2.91 12.79 -17.26
C TRP A 144 -4.14 13.68 -17.36
N ASP A 145 -5.20 13.32 -16.66
CA ASP A 145 -6.41 14.15 -16.51
C ASP A 145 -6.34 14.94 -15.19
N SER A 146 -5.75 16.11 -15.22
CA SER A 146 -5.61 17.01 -14.07
C SER A 146 -6.94 17.61 -13.58
N THR A 147 -8.07 17.35 -14.25
CA THR A 147 -9.39 17.75 -13.74
C THR A 147 -9.87 16.84 -12.61
N LYS A 148 -9.24 15.68 -12.44
CA LYS A 148 -9.52 14.74 -11.36
C LYS A 148 -8.64 15.03 -10.15
N PRO A 149 -9.15 14.81 -8.91
CA PRO A 149 -8.40 15.10 -7.70
C PRO A 149 -7.21 14.14 -7.52
N ASP A 150 -6.12 14.67 -6.98
CA ASP A 150 -4.91 13.89 -6.65
C ASP A 150 -5.02 13.08 -5.33
N GLY A 151 -5.92 13.44 -4.44
CA GLY A 151 -5.96 12.90 -3.07
C GLY A 151 -4.85 13.49 -2.17
N THR A 152 -4.53 12.80 -1.08
CA THR A 152 -3.53 13.26 -0.10
C THR A 152 -2.16 13.45 -0.75
N PRO A 153 -1.46 14.59 -0.55
CA PRO A 153 -0.20 14.89 -1.24
C PRO A 153 0.93 13.90 -0.93
N ARG A 154 1.02 13.43 0.33
CA ARG A 154 2.10 12.52 0.76
C ARG A 154 1.61 11.52 1.82
N LYS A 155 2.04 10.26 1.70
CA LYS A 155 1.89 9.22 2.72
C LYS A 155 3.19 8.41 2.80
N LEU A 156 3.95 8.63 3.88
CA LEU A 156 5.20 7.94 4.16
C LEU A 156 5.26 7.61 5.65
N LEU A 157 5.69 6.42 5.99
CA LEU A 157 5.94 5.99 7.37
C LEU A 157 7.41 6.16 7.73
N ASP A 158 7.68 6.56 8.98
CA ASP A 158 8.99 6.37 9.57
C ASP A 158 9.08 4.93 10.08
N VAL A 159 9.95 4.15 9.49
CA VAL A 159 10.15 2.72 9.78
C VAL A 159 11.40 2.45 10.62
N SER A 160 11.99 3.49 11.20
CA SER A 160 13.23 3.40 11.96
C SER A 160 13.11 2.43 13.13
N LYS A 161 11.96 2.39 13.81
CA LYS A 161 11.71 1.47 14.92
C LYS A 161 11.83 0.02 14.48
N LEU A 162 11.16 -0.36 13.39
CA LEU A 162 11.19 -1.72 12.87
C LEU A 162 12.59 -2.11 12.37
N LYS A 163 13.30 -1.20 11.70
CA LYS A 163 14.70 -1.40 11.29
C LYS A 163 15.62 -1.62 12.49
N ASN A 164 15.44 -0.85 13.56
CA ASN A 164 16.24 -1.01 14.78
C ASN A 164 15.97 -2.32 15.52
N LEU A 165 14.78 -2.93 15.33
CA LEU A 165 14.47 -4.28 15.80
C LEU A 165 15.16 -5.36 14.96
N GLY A 166 15.68 -5.02 13.77
CA GLY A 166 16.42 -5.93 12.90
C GLY A 166 15.65 -6.44 11.68
N TRP A 167 14.46 -5.91 11.38
CA TRP A 167 13.69 -6.30 10.19
C TRP A 167 13.81 -5.28 9.06
N THR A 168 13.85 -5.81 7.83
CA THR A 168 13.72 -5.02 6.59
C THR A 168 12.99 -5.83 5.53
N TYR A 169 12.26 -5.13 4.65
CA TYR A 169 11.58 -5.76 3.52
C TYR A 169 12.58 -6.43 2.56
N GLN A 170 12.12 -7.42 1.80
CA GLN A 170 12.94 -8.23 0.88
C GLN A 170 12.58 -7.98 -0.59
N THR A 171 11.34 -7.56 -0.87
CA THR A 171 10.81 -7.47 -2.24
C THR A 171 10.90 -6.03 -2.74
N GLU A 172 11.74 -5.77 -3.72
CA GLU A 172 11.78 -4.46 -4.39
C GLU A 172 10.51 -4.25 -5.22
N LEU A 173 10.11 -2.97 -5.39
CA LEU A 173 8.81 -2.62 -5.97
C LEU A 173 8.62 -3.19 -7.38
N GLU A 174 9.64 -3.16 -8.24
CA GLU A 174 9.57 -3.69 -9.61
C GLU A 174 9.31 -5.20 -9.62
N ASP A 175 9.96 -5.95 -8.75
CA ASP A 175 9.79 -7.39 -8.63
C ASP A 175 8.40 -7.73 -8.06
N GLY A 176 7.97 -7.02 -7.04
CA GLY A 176 6.64 -7.19 -6.47
C GLY A 176 5.51 -6.88 -7.47
N ILE A 177 5.66 -5.84 -8.31
CA ILE A 177 4.70 -5.55 -9.39
C ILE A 177 4.65 -6.70 -10.39
N ARG A 178 5.80 -7.31 -10.73
CA ARG A 178 5.85 -8.48 -11.62
C ARG A 178 5.09 -9.65 -11.04
N LEU A 179 5.32 -9.98 -9.77
CA LEU A 179 4.61 -11.05 -9.06
C LEU A 179 3.09 -10.80 -8.98
N ALA A 180 2.69 -9.56 -8.68
CA ALA A 180 1.28 -9.17 -8.65
C ALA A 180 0.63 -9.28 -10.05
N TYR A 181 1.36 -8.92 -11.10
CA TYR A 181 0.88 -9.06 -12.47
C TYR A 181 0.76 -10.53 -12.90
N GLU A 182 1.68 -11.39 -12.49
CA GLU A 182 1.58 -12.84 -12.71
C GLU A 182 0.35 -13.43 -12.01
N ASP A 183 0.07 -13.02 -10.76
CA ASP A 183 -1.17 -13.41 -10.05
C ASP A 183 -2.41 -12.94 -10.80
N PHE A 184 -2.44 -11.69 -11.26
CA PHE A 184 -3.54 -11.14 -12.05
C PHE A 184 -3.83 -11.98 -13.31
N LEU A 185 -2.78 -12.41 -14.03
CA LEU A 185 -2.92 -13.24 -15.25
C LEU A 185 -3.45 -14.64 -14.95
N ASN A 186 -3.07 -15.23 -13.81
CA ASN A 186 -3.41 -16.60 -13.44
C ASN A 186 -4.73 -16.73 -12.66
N ASN A 187 -5.27 -15.62 -12.15
CA ASN A 187 -6.50 -15.58 -11.33
C ASN A 187 -7.58 -14.68 -11.93
N PRO A 188 -8.14 -14.99 -13.12
CA PRO A 188 -9.09 -14.11 -13.83
C PRO A 188 -10.37 -13.82 -13.02
N MET A 189 -10.80 -14.70 -12.12
CA MET A 189 -11.99 -14.51 -11.28
C MET A 189 -11.89 -13.29 -10.33
N ARG A 190 -10.69 -12.80 -10.03
CA ARG A 190 -10.50 -11.59 -9.23
C ARG A 190 -10.58 -10.30 -10.04
N ALA A 191 -10.34 -10.40 -11.34
CA ALA A 191 -10.54 -9.29 -12.25
C ALA A 191 -12.04 -8.97 -12.52
N GLU A 192 -12.92 -9.92 -12.21
CA GLU A 192 -14.37 -9.80 -12.45
C GLU A 192 -15.19 -9.39 -11.21
N ARG A 193 -14.56 -9.32 -10.03
CA ARG A 193 -15.24 -9.02 -8.74
C ARG A 193 -15.06 -7.57 -8.32
#